data_dc15fc7e399562221df54bfe79227a8b
#
_entry.id   dc15fc7e399562221df54bfe79227a8b
#
_cell.length_a   1.000
_cell.length_b   1.000
_cell.length_c   1.000
_cell.angle_alpha   90.00
_cell.angle_beta   90.00
_cell.angle_gamma   90.00
#
_symmetry.space_group_name_H-M   'P 1'
#
loop_
_entity.id
_entity.type
_entity.pdbx_description
1 polymer ?
#
loop_
_entity_poly.entity_id
_entity_poly.type
_entity_poly.pdbx_seq_one_letter_code
_entity_poly.pdbx_strand_id
1 'polypeptide(L)'
;MSTLSFCVADVGFTLNFTDIPDARYLLPSYAPFFVKSLSNDERIMNMIVGNDCETYSSENEFVGDFDCGDSFYTISKDSNGEYKILISNSQREPACALRANADFSKCKATLFGDESMQRFGLGNAIMVAFAFSAAKYGILLMHASVTE
;
A
#
# COMPACT_ATOMS: atom_id res chain seq x y z
N MET A 1 6.71 -10.66 -14.37
CA MET A 1 5.81 -9.64 -13.78
C MET A 1 4.40 -10.19 -13.73
N SER A 2 3.74 -10.13 -12.61
CA SER A 2 2.33 -10.51 -12.48
C SER A 2 1.50 -9.29 -12.09
N THR A 3 0.26 -9.25 -12.57
CA THR A 3 -0.65 -8.13 -12.32
C THR A 3 -1.92 -8.65 -11.68
N LEU A 4 -2.32 -8.05 -10.58
CA LEU A 4 -3.59 -8.31 -9.89
C LEU A 4 -4.41 -7.03 -9.85
N SER A 5 -5.69 -7.14 -10.17
CA SER A 5 -6.63 -6.02 -10.13
C SER A 5 -7.76 -6.32 -9.15
N PHE A 6 -8.18 -5.28 -8.44
CA PHE A 6 -9.20 -5.35 -7.39
C PHE A 6 -10.20 -4.22 -7.55
N CYS A 7 -11.45 -4.49 -7.22
CA CYS A 7 -12.51 -3.48 -7.22
C CYS A 7 -13.22 -3.47 -5.87
N VAL A 8 -13.23 -2.33 -5.21
CA VAL A 8 -13.86 -2.11 -3.90
C VAL A 8 -14.72 -0.85 -3.99
N ALA A 9 -15.99 -0.94 -3.67
CA ALA A 9 -16.93 0.19 -3.72
C ALA A 9 -16.92 0.93 -5.08
N ASP A 10 -16.96 0.18 -6.17
CA ASP A 10 -16.97 0.66 -7.56
C ASP A 10 -15.70 1.41 -8.02
N VAL A 11 -14.65 1.39 -7.21
CA VAL A 11 -13.33 1.90 -7.57
C VAL A 11 -12.28 0.81 -7.46
N GLY A 12 -11.29 0.87 -8.30
CA GLY A 12 -10.32 -0.20 -8.43
C GLY A 12 -8.89 0.24 -8.26
N PHE A 13 -8.06 -0.72 -7.93
CA PHE A 13 -6.62 -0.56 -7.91
C PHE A 13 -5.93 -1.77 -8.55
N THR A 14 -4.72 -1.53 -9.04
CA THR A 14 -3.90 -2.54 -9.70
C THR A 14 -2.55 -2.65 -8.99
N LEU A 15 -2.14 -3.89 -8.73
CA LEU A 15 -0.81 -4.22 -8.20
C LEU A 15 -0.01 -4.93 -9.28
N ASN A 16 1.20 -4.44 -9.55
CA ASN A 16 2.13 -5.01 -10.51
C ASN A 16 3.35 -5.54 -9.75
N PHE A 17 3.51 -6.85 -9.70
CA PHE A 17 4.59 -7.52 -8.98
C PHE A 17 5.77 -7.73 -9.92
N THR A 18 6.96 -7.28 -9.53
CA THR A 18 8.18 -7.34 -10.37
C THR A 18 8.90 -8.67 -10.28
N ASP A 19 8.99 -9.23 -9.07
CA ASP A 19 9.81 -10.39 -8.73
C ASP A 19 9.05 -11.50 -7.97
N ILE A 20 7.72 -11.35 -7.85
CA ILE A 20 6.85 -12.34 -7.21
C ILE A 20 5.90 -12.93 -8.28
N PRO A 21 6.08 -14.17 -8.73
CA PRO A 21 5.35 -14.70 -9.88
C PRO A 21 3.87 -15.00 -9.60
N ASP A 22 3.52 -15.43 -8.40
CA ASP A 22 2.12 -15.59 -7.97
C ASP A 22 1.95 -14.97 -6.59
N ALA A 23 1.48 -13.74 -6.57
CA ALA A 23 1.39 -12.93 -5.36
C ALA A 23 0.04 -13.04 -4.62
N ARG A 24 -0.90 -13.86 -5.10
CA ARG A 24 -2.23 -13.99 -4.47
C ARG A 24 -2.17 -14.48 -3.03
N TYR A 25 -1.17 -15.29 -2.71
CA TYR A 25 -0.96 -15.77 -1.34
C TYR A 25 -0.62 -14.65 -0.34
N LEU A 26 -0.13 -13.52 -0.81
CA LEU A 26 0.13 -12.35 0.05
C LEU A 26 -1.15 -11.58 0.41
N LEU A 27 -2.26 -11.82 -0.28
CA LEU A 27 -3.48 -11.03 -0.20
C LEU A 27 -4.74 -11.90 -0.01
N PRO A 28 -4.76 -12.84 0.96
CA PRO A 28 -5.91 -13.73 1.11
C PRO A 28 -7.22 -12.99 1.44
N SER A 29 -7.14 -11.89 2.19
CA SER A 29 -8.31 -11.07 2.56
C SER A 29 -8.89 -10.28 1.39
N TYR A 30 -8.15 -10.13 0.30
CA TYR A 30 -8.58 -9.39 -0.89
C TYR A 30 -9.24 -10.28 -1.95
N ALA A 31 -9.23 -11.59 -1.76
CA ALA A 31 -9.76 -12.55 -2.74
C ALA A 31 -11.18 -12.21 -3.24
N PRO A 32 -12.14 -11.78 -2.39
CA PRO A 32 -13.49 -11.42 -2.83
C PRO A 32 -13.56 -10.20 -3.77
N PHE A 33 -12.52 -9.37 -3.79
CA PHE A 33 -12.47 -8.13 -4.56
C PHE A 33 -11.69 -8.25 -5.86
N PHE A 34 -11.14 -9.43 -6.13
CA PHE A 34 -10.36 -9.68 -7.35
C PHE A 34 -11.23 -9.56 -8.59
N VAL A 35 -10.73 -8.84 -9.59
CA VAL A 35 -11.35 -8.70 -10.92
C VAL A 35 -10.32 -9.01 -12.01
N LYS A 36 -10.81 -9.48 -13.17
CA LYS A 36 -9.92 -9.84 -14.29
C LYS A 36 -9.27 -8.62 -14.93
N SER A 37 -9.98 -7.51 -14.96
CA SER A 37 -9.49 -6.26 -15.56
C SER A 37 -10.24 -5.06 -14.97
N LEU A 38 -9.60 -3.91 -15.04
CA LEU A 38 -10.19 -2.61 -14.71
C LEU A 38 -10.03 -1.69 -15.90
N SER A 39 -11.04 -0.88 -16.19
CA SER A 39 -10.91 0.26 -17.10
C SER A 39 -10.03 1.35 -16.46
N ASN A 40 -9.51 2.25 -17.28
CA ASN A 40 -8.71 3.37 -16.76
C ASN A 40 -9.52 4.29 -15.84
N ASP A 41 -10.83 4.43 -16.13
CA ASP A 41 -11.73 5.29 -15.35
C ASP A 41 -12.06 4.70 -13.97
N GLU A 42 -12.08 3.36 -13.86
CA GLU A 42 -12.30 2.66 -12.60
C GLU A 42 -11.04 2.61 -11.72
N ARG A 43 -9.86 2.75 -12.31
CA ARG A 43 -8.58 2.61 -11.62
C ARG A 43 -8.15 3.94 -10.99
N ILE A 44 -8.19 3.98 -9.66
CA ILE A 44 -7.76 5.15 -8.90
C ILE A 44 -6.32 5.06 -8.39
N MET A 45 -5.74 3.86 -8.33
CA MET A 45 -4.39 3.62 -7.85
C MET A 45 -3.70 2.52 -8.64
N ASN A 46 -2.43 2.72 -8.93
CA ASN A 46 -1.52 1.73 -9.50
C ASN A 46 -0.28 1.61 -8.61
N MET A 47 0.01 0.40 -8.15
CA MET A 47 1.14 0.14 -7.26
C MET A 47 2.07 -0.90 -7.87
N ILE A 48 3.36 -0.59 -7.91
CA ILE A 48 4.42 -1.54 -8.24
C ILE A 48 4.90 -2.15 -6.93
N VAL A 49 4.98 -3.48 -6.86
CA VAL A 49 5.37 -4.24 -5.67
C VAL A 49 6.57 -5.11 -5.97
N GLY A 50 7.59 -5.04 -5.14
CA GLY A 50 8.81 -5.86 -5.28
C GLY A 50 9.60 -5.97 -3.99
N ASN A 51 10.71 -6.70 -4.06
CA ASN A 51 11.63 -6.92 -2.94
C ASN A 51 12.94 -6.11 -3.07
N ASP A 52 13.04 -5.23 -4.05
CA ASP A 52 14.21 -4.37 -4.24
C ASP A 52 14.39 -3.46 -3.03
N CYS A 53 15.57 -3.48 -2.43
CA CYS A 53 15.90 -2.58 -1.33
C CYS A 53 15.94 -1.13 -1.81
N GLU A 54 14.98 -0.33 -1.39
CA GLU A 54 15.09 1.13 -1.48
C GLU A 54 15.85 1.66 -0.27
N THR A 55 16.93 2.40 -0.54
CA THR A 55 17.62 3.14 0.50
C THR A 55 16.85 4.41 0.82
N TYR A 56 16.50 4.61 2.08
CA TYR A 56 15.98 5.89 2.57
C TYR A 56 17.10 6.92 2.50
N SER A 57 16.91 7.97 1.68
CA SER A 57 17.81 9.11 1.73
C SER A 57 17.47 9.99 2.92
N SER A 58 18.50 10.51 3.58
CA SER A 58 18.40 11.43 4.73
C SER A 58 17.88 12.84 4.35
N GLU A 59 17.63 13.09 3.08
CA GLU A 59 17.24 14.42 2.56
C GLU A 59 15.72 14.66 2.54
N ASN A 60 14.94 13.81 3.18
CA ASN A 60 13.49 13.93 3.21
C ASN A 60 13.04 14.77 4.41
N GLU A 61 12.04 15.62 4.17
CA GLU A 61 11.37 16.34 5.26
C GLU A 61 10.52 15.33 6.06
N PHE A 62 10.80 15.25 7.37
CA PHE A 62 10.01 14.45 8.29
C PHE A 62 8.61 15.05 8.45
N VAL A 63 7.56 14.24 8.25
CA VAL A 63 6.17 14.64 8.42
C VAL A 63 5.63 14.20 9.78
N GLY A 64 5.83 12.95 10.15
CA GLY A 64 5.39 12.44 11.45
C GLY A 64 5.57 10.94 11.61
N ASP A 65 5.42 10.51 12.86
CA ASP A 65 5.33 9.12 13.27
C ASP A 65 3.92 8.83 13.81
N PHE A 66 3.41 7.65 13.49
CA PHE A 66 2.08 7.23 13.93
C PHE A 66 2.16 5.81 14.48
N ASP A 67 1.80 5.66 15.74
CA ASP A 67 1.65 4.36 16.40
C ASP A 67 0.17 3.96 16.39
N CYS A 68 -0.13 2.87 15.69
CA CYS A 68 -1.47 2.31 15.57
C CYS A 68 -1.65 1.02 16.37
N GLY A 69 -0.73 0.73 17.31
CA GLY A 69 -0.73 -0.45 18.16
C GLY A 69 -0.01 -1.64 17.54
N ASP A 70 -0.56 -2.26 16.52
CA ASP A 70 0.06 -3.38 15.79
C ASP A 70 0.95 -2.95 14.63
N SER A 71 0.85 -1.71 14.21
CA SER A 71 1.62 -1.10 13.13
C SER A 71 2.18 0.27 13.51
N PHE A 72 3.32 0.59 12.95
CA PHE A 72 3.99 1.87 13.15
C PHE A 72 4.36 2.47 11.79
N TYR A 73 4.05 3.75 11.60
CA TYR A 73 4.28 4.46 10.34
C TYR A 73 5.22 5.63 10.56
N THR A 74 6.29 5.70 9.78
CA THR A 74 7.17 6.87 9.70
C THR A 74 6.98 7.51 8.34
N ILE A 75 6.51 8.75 8.32
CA ILE A 75 6.16 9.47 7.09
C ILE A 75 7.15 10.61 6.87
N SER A 76 7.69 10.65 5.67
CA SER A 76 8.50 11.75 5.17
C SER A 76 8.06 12.17 3.76
N LYS A 77 8.49 13.34 3.34
CA LYS A 77 8.17 13.92 2.05
C LYS A 77 9.46 14.43 1.40
N ASP A 78 9.65 14.14 0.12
CA ASP A 78 10.81 14.64 -0.60
C ASP A 78 10.55 16.02 -1.22
N SER A 79 11.58 16.61 -1.82
CA SER A 79 11.50 17.93 -2.47
C SER A 79 10.55 17.98 -3.67
N ASN A 80 10.21 16.82 -4.26
CA ASN A 80 9.28 16.70 -5.39
C ASN A 80 7.81 16.53 -4.93
N GLY A 81 7.57 16.50 -3.62
CA GLY A 81 6.25 16.28 -3.06
C GLY A 81 5.81 14.81 -3.01
N GLU A 82 6.71 13.86 -3.27
CA GLU A 82 6.45 12.44 -3.09
C GLU A 82 6.52 12.06 -1.60
N TYR A 83 5.57 11.25 -1.17
CA TYR A 83 5.57 10.68 0.17
C TYR A 83 6.39 9.41 0.23
N LYS A 84 7.09 9.24 1.36
CA LYS A 84 7.75 7.99 1.73
C LYS A 84 7.23 7.57 3.09
N ILE A 85 6.69 6.37 3.16
CA ILE A 85 6.09 5.80 4.36
C ILE A 85 6.77 4.49 4.67
N LEU A 86 7.51 4.45 5.79
CA LEU A 86 8.02 3.20 6.31
C LEU A 86 6.97 2.58 7.23
N ILE A 87 6.55 1.37 6.88
CA ILE A 87 5.57 0.59 7.63
C ILE A 87 6.32 -0.48 8.40
N SER A 88 6.17 -0.49 9.71
CA SER A 88 6.82 -1.41 10.62
C SER A 88 5.79 -2.11 11.51
N ASN A 89 6.16 -3.27 12.06
CA ASN A 89 5.35 -3.95 13.07
C ASN A 89 5.44 -3.24 14.44
N SER A 90 4.75 -3.78 15.44
CA SER A 90 4.75 -3.24 16.81
C SER A 90 6.15 -3.23 17.47
N GLN A 91 7.08 -4.05 16.99
CA GLN A 91 8.48 -4.09 17.44
C GLN A 91 9.40 -3.17 16.62
N ARG A 92 8.82 -2.36 15.74
CA ARG A 92 9.50 -1.46 14.81
C ARG A 92 10.43 -2.13 13.81
N GLU A 93 10.14 -3.37 13.48
CA GLU A 93 10.80 -4.09 12.39
C GLU A 93 10.16 -3.69 11.07
N PRO A 94 10.94 -3.26 10.05
CA PRO A 94 10.41 -2.83 8.76
C PRO A 94 9.70 -3.97 8.02
N ALA A 95 8.51 -3.69 7.51
CA ALA A 95 7.71 -4.62 6.70
C ALA A 95 7.54 -4.13 5.27
N CYS A 96 7.38 -2.83 5.06
CA CYS A 96 7.21 -2.23 3.74
C CYS A 96 7.69 -0.79 3.72
N ALA A 97 8.38 -0.42 2.64
CA ALA A 97 8.65 0.97 2.29
C ALA A 97 7.73 1.37 1.14
N LEU A 98 6.78 2.26 1.41
CA LEU A 98 5.82 2.77 0.44
C LEU A 98 6.27 4.14 -0.06
N ARG A 99 6.41 4.29 -1.38
CA ARG A 99 6.53 5.60 -2.04
C ARG A 99 5.24 5.91 -2.78
N ALA A 100 4.81 7.15 -2.74
CA ALA A 100 3.61 7.59 -3.42
C ALA A 100 3.76 9.01 -3.96
N ASN A 101 3.19 9.26 -5.13
CA ASN A 101 3.02 10.62 -5.62
C ASN A 101 2.00 11.38 -4.74
N ALA A 102 1.84 12.69 -4.96
CA ALA A 102 1.08 13.57 -4.06
C ALA A 102 -0.37 13.13 -3.82
N ASP A 103 -1.02 12.47 -4.80
CA ASP A 103 -2.41 12.00 -4.71
C ASP A 103 -2.56 10.48 -4.51
N PHE A 104 -1.45 9.78 -4.31
CA PHE A 104 -1.40 8.32 -4.13
C PHE A 104 -1.97 7.50 -5.31
N SER A 105 -2.11 8.08 -6.47
CA SER A 105 -2.53 7.36 -7.69
C SER A 105 -1.44 6.45 -8.25
N LYS A 106 -0.18 6.77 -7.97
CA LYS A 106 1.00 5.99 -8.36
C LYS A 106 1.86 5.72 -7.14
N CYS A 107 2.01 4.44 -6.84
CA CYS A 107 2.74 3.98 -5.67
C CYS A 107 3.80 2.92 -6.03
N LYS A 108 4.81 2.80 -5.19
CA LYS A 108 5.77 1.71 -5.21
C LYS A 108 5.92 1.18 -3.79
N ALA A 109 5.74 -0.13 -3.60
CA ALA A 109 5.90 -0.82 -2.34
C ALA A 109 7.11 -1.76 -2.42
N THR A 110 8.06 -1.58 -1.53
CA THR A 110 9.19 -2.49 -1.34
C THR A 110 8.94 -3.31 -0.09
N LEU A 111 8.89 -4.64 -0.24
CA LEU A 111 8.57 -5.56 0.84
C LEU A 111 9.82 -6.09 1.51
N PHE A 112 9.77 -6.26 2.84
CA PHE A 112 10.86 -6.77 3.66
C PHE A 112 10.42 -7.98 4.49
N GLY A 113 11.40 -8.78 4.88
CA GLY A 113 11.21 -9.89 5.80
C GLY A 113 10.65 -11.16 5.15
N ASP A 114 10.12 -12.05 5.98
CA ASP A 114 9.50 -13.29 5.56
C ASP A 114 8.08 -13.08 4.99
N GLU A 115 7.43 -14.17 4.59
CA GLU A 115 6.09 -14.13 4.01
C GLU A 115 5.07 -13.43 4.93
N SER A 116 5.11 -13.71 6.23
CA SER A 116 4.20 -13.11 7.22
C SER A 116 4.40 -11.59 7.30
N MET A 117 5.66 -11.15 7.32
CA MET A 117 6.00 -9.73 7.34
C MET A 117 5.62 -9.04 6.03
N GLN A 118 5.83 -9.70 4.90
CA GLN A 118 5.43 -9.17 3.59
C GLN A 118 3.91 -9.04 3.44
N ARG A 119 3.13 -10.01 3.93
CA ARG A 119 1.67 -9.91 4.01
C ARG A 119 1.22 -8.72 4.84
N PHE A 120 1.80 -8.58 6.02
CA PHE A 120 1.52 -7.46 6.91
C PHE A 120 1.86 -6.12 6.24
N GLY A 121 3.06 -5.98 5.70
CA GLY A 121 3.53 -4.76 5.05
C GLY A 121 2.70 -4.37 3.83
N LEU A 122 2.42 -5.33 2.94
CA LEU A 122 1.63 -5.09 1.73
C LEU A 122 0.18 -4.73 2.05
N GLY A 123 -0.45 -5.44 2.99
CA GLY A 123 -1.82 -5.16 3.41
C GLY A 123 -1.97 -3.73 3.95
N ASN A 124 -1.04 -3.30 4.81
CA ASN A 124 -1.01 -1.95 5.34
C ASN A 124 -0.71 -0.90 4.25
N ALA A 125 0.22 -1.19 3.33
CA ALA A 125 0.54 -0.28 2.22
C ALA A 125 -0.67 -0.05 1.30
N ILE A 126 -1.41 -1.10 0.95
CA ILE A 126 -2.63 -1.00 0.15
C ILE A 126 -3.69 -0.18 0.88
N MET A 127 -3.92 -0.45 2.16
CA MET A 127 -4.90 0.26 2.97
C MET A 127 -4.60 1.77 3.00
N VAL A 128 -3.36 2.16 3.28
CA VAL A 128 -2.94 3.56 3.31
C VAL A 128 -3.08 4.21 1.93
N ALA A 129 -2.53 3.58 0.90
CA ALA A 129 -2.56 4.13 -0.46
C ALA A 129 -3.99 4.25 -1.00
N PHE A 130 -4.84 3.25 -0.76
CA PHE A 130 -6.25 3.29 -1.15
C PHE A 130 -7.01 4.39 -0.41
N ALA A 131 -6.82 4.53 0.90
CA ALA A 131 -7.48 5.56 1.68
C ALA A 131 -7.19 6.98 1.15
N PHE A 132 -5.93 7.27 0.84
CA PHE A 132 -5.55 8.57 0.30
C PHE A 132 -5.98 8.78 -1.16
N SER A 133 -5.83 7.77 -2.01
CA SER A 133 -6.23 7.88 -3.43
C SER A 133 -7.75 7.95 -3.60
N ALA A 134 -8.53 7.28 -2.74
CA ALA A 134 -9.99 7.26 -2.79
C ALA A 134 -10.64 8.52 -2.21
N ALA A 135 -9.97 9.23 -1.31
CA ALA A 135 -10.52 10.40 -0.62
C ALA A 135 -10.97 11.50 -1.59
N LYS A 136 -10.22 11.74 -2.66
CA LYS A 136 -10.60 12.74 -3.69
C LYS A 136 -11.87 12.38 -4.48
N TYR A 137 -12.31 11.13 -4.42
CA TYR A 137 -13.57 10.66 -5.02
C TYR A 137 -14.72 10.61 -4.00
N GLY A 138 -14.51 11.14 -2.79
CA GLY A 138 -15.51 11.12 -1.71
C GLY A 138 -15.67 9.76 -1.05
N ILE A 139 -14.73 8.84 -1.23
CA ILE A 139 -14.75 7.50 -0.65
C ILE A 139 -13.90 7.52 0.61
N LEU A 140 -14.47 7.09 1.73
CA LEU A 140 -13.78 6.97 3.01
C LEU A 140 -13.63 5.50 3.38
N LEU A 141 -12.42 5.12 3.78
CA LEU A 141 -12.15 3.82 4.37
C LEU A 141 -12.60 3.83 5.83
N MET A 142 -13.54 2.94 6.18
CA MET A 142 -14.05 2.80 7.54
C MET A 142 -13.73 1.41 8.07
N HIS A 143 -13.27 1.36 9.31
CA HIS A 143 -13.21 0.13 10.08
C HIS A 143 -14.46 0.04 10.95
N ALA A 144 -15.33 -0.90 10.62
CA ALA A 144 -16.58 -1.10 11.34
C ALA A 144 -16.78 -2.58 11.68
N SER A 145 -17.32 -2.86 12.85
CA SER A 145 -17.82 -4.18 13.23
C SER A 145 -19.32 -4.08 13.50
N VAL A 146 -20.08 -5.04 12.99
CA VAL A 146 -21.50 -5.20 13.32
C VAL A 146 -21.62 -6.43 14.21
N THR A 147 -22.17 -6.24 15.40
CA THR A 147 -22.54 -7.35 16.29
C THR A 147 -24.06 -7.51 16.27
N GLU A 148 -24.52 -8.72 15.97
CA GLU A 148 -25.92 -9.09 16.11
C GLU A 148 -26.24 -9.51 17.55
#